data_e12ee96597bf31a4a0d1adf1858df8c1
#
_entry.id   e12ee96597bf31a4a0d1adf1858df8c1
#
_cell.length_a   1.000
_cell.length_b   1.000
_cell.length_c   1.000
_cell.angle_alpha   90.00
_cell.angle_beta   90.00
_cell.angle_gamma   90.00
#
_symmetry.space_group_name_H-M   'P 1'
#
loop_
_entity.id
_entity.type
_entity.pdbx_description
1 polymer ?
#
loop_
_entity_poly.entity_id
_entity_poly.type
_entity_poly.pdbx_seq_one_letter_code
_entity_poly.pdbx_strand_id
1 'polypeptide(L)'
;MGETMSDFEFGMQGLDHHLAPSTPGTAEEFAQSVIHAICRASVTPSVGRRTYERCMRALSFGSTSRLGLRHPGKADAIDWIWRERSRLYEEYLGSSDRLDYLASLPWVGPATKHSLARQLGCLVEHEHRAVA
;
A
#
# COMPACT_ATOMS: atom_id res chain seq x y z
N MET A 1 10.10 20.56 15.86
CA MET A 1 9.99 20.48 15.81
C MET A 1 9.75 20.10 15.57
N GLY A 2 9.56 19.95 15.24
CA GLY A 2 9.13 19.44 15.02
C GLY A 2 8.74 19.21 14.45
N GLU A 3 8.63 19.08 14.16
CA GLU A 3 8.25 18.72 13.78
C GLU A 3 8.05 18.27 13.31
N THR A 4 8.18 18.29 13.18
CA THR A 4 7.93 17.62 12.95
C THR A 4 7.64 17.11 12.75
N MET A 5 7.54 16.92 12.86
CA MET A 5 7.14 16.28 12.93
C MET A 5 6.60 16.04 12.94
N SER A 6 6.45 16.26 12.88
CA SER A 6 5.81 15.97 13.06
C SER A 6 5.07 16.10 12.73
N ASP A 7 4.92 16.32 12.55
CA ASP A 7 4.28 16.38 12.39
C ASP A 7 3.89 16.24 11.79
N PHE A 8 4.05 16.06 11.48
CA PHE A 8 3.77 15.62 11.34
C PHE A 8 3.60 15.25 11.55
N GLU A 9 3.69 14.90 11.75
CA GLU A 9 3.39 14.32 12.29
C GLU A 9 2.75 14.46 12.68
N PHE A 10 2.12 14.77 12.55
CA PHE A 10 1.43 14.77 12.94
C PHE A 10 0.54 14.92 12.73
N GLY A 11 0.63 15.12 12.67
CA GLY A 11 -0.45 15.30 12.57
C GLY A 11 -1.20 14.72 11.86
N MET A 12 -1.16 14.59 11.38
CA MET A 12 -1.80 13.86 10.88
C MET A 12 -2.12 12.94 11.54
N GLN A 13 -2.53 13.01 12.54
CA GLN A 13 -2.59 11.88 13.25
C GLN A 13 -3.88 11.15 13.17
N GLY A 14 -5.04 11.70 13.27
CA GLY A 14 -6.27 11.00 13.01
C GLY A 14 -6.33 10.50 11.61
N LEU A 15 -5.57 11.11 10.78
CA LEU A 15 -5.47 10.73 9.42
C LEU A 15 -4.56 9.59 9.22
N ASP A 16 -3.86 9.19 10.24
CA ASP A 16 -2.82 8.22 10.11
C ASP A 16 -3.28 6.85 9.76
N HIS A 17 -4.55 6.57 9.95
CA HIS A 17 -5.05 5.24 9.67
C HIS A 17 -5.25 5.00 8.19
N HIS A 18 -5.23 6.05 7.42
CA HIS A 18 -5.25 5.90 5.97
C HIS A 18 -4.51 7.07 5.37
N LEU A 19 -3.79 6.78 4.34
CA LEU A 19 -3.00 7.77 3.64
C LEU A 19 -3.90 8.59 2.73
N ALA A 20 -3.53 9.82 2.51
CA ALA A 20 -4.24 10.64 1.54
C ALA A 20 -4.10 10.01 0.15
N PRO A 21 -5.16 9.97 -0.65
CA PRO A 21 -5.05 9.44 -2.01
C PRO A 21 -4.03 10.23 -2.81
N SER A 22 -3.14 9.54 -3.49
CA SER A 22 -2.17 10.19 -4.33
C SER A 22 -1.65 9.21 -5.37
N THR A 23 -1.40 9.73 -6.56
CA THR A 23 -0.82 8.93 -7.62
C THR A 23 0.65 8.69 -7.31
N PRO A 24 1.09 7.43 -7.30
CA PRO A 24 2.48 7.15 -7.03
C PRO A 24 3.37 7.69 -8.14
N GLY A 25 4.50 8.27 -7.76
CA GLY A 25 5.46 8.78 -8.70
C GLY A 25 6.66 7.88 -8.90
N THR A 26 6.80 6.86 -8.07
CA THR A 26 7.92 5.93 -8.15
C THR A 26 7.45 4.51 -7.86
N ALA A 27 8.30 3.54 -8.26
CA ALA A 27 8.03 2.14 -7.98
C ALA A 27 7.96 1.90 -6.48
N GLU A 28 8.80 2.60 -5.70
CA GLU A 28 8.79 2.46 -4.25
C GLU A 28 7.46 2.91 -3.66
N GLU A 29 6.94 4.06 -4.12
CA GLU A 29 5.66 4.55 -3.62
C GLU A 29 4.52 3.60 -3.97
N PHE A 30 4.56 3.06 -5.18
CA PHE A 30 3.56 2.07 -5.57
C PHE A 30 3.61 0.84 -4.67
N ALA A 31 4.82 0.30 -4.48
CA ALA A 31 4.98 -0.89 -3.63
C ALA A 31 4.56 -0.62 -2.20
N GLN A 32 4.89 0.56 -1.68
CA GLN A 32 4.50 0.93 -0.32
C GLN A 32 2.99 0.93 -0.15
N SER A 33 2.25 1.45 -1.15
CA SER A 33 0.80 1.44 -1.08
C SER A 33 0.24 0.02 -1.10
N VAL A 34 0.79 -0.84 -1.95
CA VAL A 34 0.33 -2.23 -2.02
C VAL A 34 0.64 -2.96 -0.70
N ILE A 35 1.84 -2.78 -0.17
CA ILE A 35 2.24 -3.42 1.07
C ILE A 35 1.36 -2.95 2.23
N HIS A 36 1.06 -1.65 2.26
CA HIS A 36 0.17 -1.10 3.29
C HIS A 36 -1.20 -1.77 3.23
N ALA A 37 -1.73 -1.95 2.03
CA ALA A 37 -3.02 -2.61 1.86
C ALA A 37 -2.98 -4.05 2.35
N ILE A 38 -1.91 -4.78 2.07
CA ILE A 38 -1.78 -6.15 2.54
C ILE A 38 -1.70 -6.19 4.07
N CYS A 39 -0.96 -5.28 4.67
CA CYS A 39 -0.84 -5.23 6.12
C CYS A 39 -2.16 -4.92 6.80
N ARG A 40 -3.02 -4.13 6.15
CA ARG A 40 -4.30 -3.75 6.72
C ARG A 40 -5.39 -4.79 6.52
N ALA A 41 -5.18 -5.75 5.64
CA ALA A 41 -6.22 -6.73 5.32
C ALA A 41 -6.58 -7.55 6.55
N SER A 42 -7.86 -7.52 6.93
CA SER A 42 -8.42 -8.30 8.01
C SER A 42 -7.94 -7.93 9.41
N VAL A 43 -7.38 -6.71 9.56
CA VAL A 43 -6.99 -6.22 10.89
C VAL A 43 -7.47 -4.79 11.05
N THR A 44 -7.40 -4.28 12.27
CA THR A 44 -7.79 -2.89 12.51
C THR A 44 -6.77 -1.95 11.85
N PRO A 45 -7.20 -0.72 11.53
CA PRO A 45 -6.28 0.23 10.89
C PRO A 45 -5.02 0.50 11.68
N SER A 46 -5.12 0.62 13.01
CA SER A 46 -3.92 0.91 13.80
C SER A 46 -2.96 -0.26 13.85
N VAL A 47 -3.49 -1.49 13.92
CA VAL A 47 -2.63 -2.68 13.89
C VAL A 47 -1.96 -2.79 12.51
N GLY A 48 -2.72 -2.60 11.45
CA GLY A 48 -2.17 -2.67 10.11
C GLY A 48 -1.08 -1.66 9.88
N ARG A 49 -1.27 -0.45 10.38
CA ARG A 49 -0.28 0.59 10.23
C ARG A 49 1.03 0.27 10.96
N ARG A 50 0.93 -0.22 12.19
CA ARG A 50 2.13 -0.59 12.92
C ARG A 50 2.87 -1.73 12.26
N THR A 51 2.13 -2.71 11.76
CA THR A 51 2.72 -3.81 11.02
C THR A 51 3.43 -3.31 9.78
N TYR A 52 2.77 -2.42 9.04
CA TYR A 52 3.35 -1.83 7.86
C TYR A 52 4.67 -1.12 8.17
N GLU A 53 4.69 -0.32 9.23
CA GLU A 53 5.90 0.41 9.59
C GLU A 53 7.04 -0.54 9.92
N ARG A 54 6.75 -1.63 10.64
CA ARG A 54 7.78 -2.60 10.97
C ARG A 54 8.29 -3.33 9.74
N CYS A 55 7.38 -3.68 8.83
CA CYS A 55 7.78 -4.36 7.59
C CYS A 55 8.66 -3.46 6.73
N MET A 56 8.26 -2.19 6.57
CA MET A 56 9.04 -1.29 5.74
C MET A 56 10.40 -0.99 6.35
N ARG A 57 10.48 -0.93 7.67
CA ARG A 57 11.77 -0.75 8.32
C ARG A 57 12.70 -1.93 8.02
N ALA A 58 12.18 -3.15 8.14
CA ALA A 58 12.98 -4.33 7.86
C ALA A 58 13.44 -4.36 6.40
N LEU A 59 12.51 -4.06 5.48
CA LEU A 59 12.83 -4.08 4.05
C LEU A 59 13.86 -3.01 3.68
N SER A 60 13.78 -1.84 4.29
CA SER A 60 14.73 -0.77 3.98
C SER A 60 16.13 -1.07 4.49
N PHE A 61 16.25 -1.99 5.42
CA PHE A 61 17.57 -2.47 5.85
C PHE A 61 18.02 -3.71 5.08
N GLY A 62 17.30 -4.08 4.03
CA GLY A 62 17.67 -5.24 3.23
C GLY A 62 17.28 -6.56 3.83
N SER A 63 16.38 -6.56 4.80
CA SER A 63 15.93 -7.79 5.45
C SER A 63 14.53 -8.17 4.95
N THR A 64 13.92 -9.13 5.60
CA THR A 64 12.61 -9.66 5.21
C THR A 64 11.51 -9.09 6.10
N SER A 65 10.32 -8.91 5.50
CA SER A 65 9.16 -8.45 6.24
C SER A 65 8.76 -9.40 7.37
N ARG A 66 9.27 -10.62 7.38
CA ARG A 66 8.99 -11.56 8.47
C ARG A 66 9.42 -11.03 9.82
N LEU A 67 10.34 -10.09 9.86
CA LEU A 67 10.74 -9.47 11.11
C LEU A 67 9.65 -8.58 11.68
N GLY A 68 8.72 -8.11 10.86
CA GLY A 68 7.65 -7.24 11.33
C GLY A 68 6.28 -7.86 11.28
N LEU A 69 6.16 -9.06 10.72
CA LEU A 69 4.87 -9.69 10.50
C LEU A 69 5.00 -11.21 10.59
N ARG A 70 4.22 -11.81 11.48
CA ARG A 70 4.32 -13.24 11.72
C ARG A 70 3.55 -14.11 10.74
N HIS A 71 2.66 -13.51 9.95
CA HIS A 71 1.86 -14.28 8.99
C HIS A 71 2.73 -14.63 7.79
N PRO A 72 3.15 -15.90 7.61
CA PRO A 72 4.13 -16.21 6.57
C PRO A 72 3.64 -15.91 5.16
N GLY A 73 2.36 -16.18 4.88
CA GLY A 73 1.82 -15.92 3.56
C GLY A 73 1.84 -14.45 3.20
N LYS A 74 1.43 -13.59 4.14
CA LYS A 74 1.47 -12.15 3.89
C LYS A 74 2.91 -11.67 3.79
N ALA A 75 3.79 -12.18 4.65
CA ALA A 75 5.18 -11.73 4.64
C ALA A 75 5.86 -12.10 3.31
N ASP A 76 5.61 -13.29 2.81
CA ASP A 76 6.18 -13.69 1.53
C ASP A 76 5.66 -12.83 0.39
N ALA A 77 4.37 -12.50 0.42
CA ALA A 77 3.79 -11.63 -0.60
C ALA A 77 4.41 -10.24 -0.53
N ILE A 78 4.58 -9.71 0.67
CA ILE A 78 5.17 -8.38 0.85
C ILE A 78 6.61 -8.35 0.34
N ASP A 79 7.39 -9.39 0.67
CA ASP A 79 8.76 -9.47 0.19
C ASP A 79 8.81 -9.53 -1.33
N TRP A 80 7.89 -10.28 -1.93
CA TRP A 80 7.80 -10.38 -3.38
C TRP A 80 7.43 -9.05 -4.02
N ILE A 81 6.43 -8.35 -3.46
CA ILE A 81 6.01 -7.03 -3.96
C ILE A 81 7.21 -6.07 -3.93
N TRP A 82 7.95 -6.07 -2.83
CA TRP A 82 9.08 -5.16 -2.70
C TRP A 82 10.19 -5.50 -3.69
N ARG A 83 10.50 -6.77 -3.84
CA ARG A 83 11.55 -7.21 -4.74
C ARG A 83 11.21 -6.90 -6.20
N GLU A 84 9.94 -7.08 -6.57
CA GLU A 84 9.49 -6.90 -7.95
C GLU A 84 8.90 -5.52 -8.23
N ARG A 85 9.11 -4.57 -7.35
CA ARG A 85 8.37 -3.31 -7.40
C ARG A 85 8.50 -2.55 -8.72
N SER A 86 9.67 -2.57 -9.33
CA SER A 86 9.85 -1.84 -10.60
C SER A 86 9.03 -2.46 -11.71
N ARG A 87 9.04 -3.79 -11.82
CA ARG A 87 8.27 -4.49 -12.84
C ARG A 87 6.78 -4.32 -12.61
N LEU A 88 6.35 -4.44 -11.36
CA LEU A 88 4.92 -4.33 -11.04
C LEU A 88 4.41 -2.92 -11.30
N TYR A 89 5.21 -1.91 -11.00
CA TYR A 89 4.81 -0.54 -11.25
C TYR A 89 4.67 -0.29 -12.75
N GLU A 90 5.60 -0.80 -13.54
CA GLU A 90 5.51 -0.66 -14.99
C GLU A 90 4.27 -1.34 -15.54
N GLU A 91 3.95 -2.54 -15.04
CA GLU A 91 2.75 -3.24 -15.45
C GLU A 91 1.49 -2.47 -15.06
N TYR A 92 1.49 -1.90 -13.87
CA TYR A 92 0.38 -1.09 -13.40
C TYR A 92 0.16 0.12 -14.30
N LEU A 93 1.22 0.82 -14.64
CA LEU A 93 1.13 2.00 -15.50
C LEU A 93 0.66 1.65 -16.90
N GLY A 94 1.05 0.49 -17.41
CA GLY A 94 0.66 0.05 -18.74
C GLY A 94 -0.67 -0.64 -18.83
N SER A 95 -1.34 -0.87 -17.70
CA SER A 95 -2.59 -1.62 -17.69
C SER A 95 -3.75 -0.73 -18.15
N SER A 96 -4.60 -1.30 -19.01
CA SER A 96 -5.80 -0.60 -19.46
C SER A 96 -6.89 -0.63 -18.39
N ASP A 97 -6.83 -1.59 -17.48
CA ASP A 97 -7.78 -1.68 -16.35
C ASP A 97 -6.97 -1.85 -15.08
N ARG A 98 -6.68 -0.73 -14.45
CA ARG A 98 -5.81 -0.73 -13.27
C ARG A 98 -6.46 -1.43 -12.07
N LEU A 99 -7.77 -1.31 -11.94
CA LEU A 99 -8.48 -1.99 -10.86
C LEU A 99 -8.34 -3.51 -11.02
N ASP A 100 -8.49 -3.99 -12.23
CA ASP A 100 -8.33 -5.42 -12.50
C ASP A 100 -6.89 -5.87 -12.26
N TYR A 101 -5.92 -5.04 -12.65
CA TYR A 101 -4.52 -5.35 -12.39
C TYR A 101 -4.26 -5.51 -10.90
N LEU A 102 -4.78 -4.57 -10.09
CA LEU A 102 -4.58 -4.63 -8.64
C LEU A 102 -5.18 -5.91 -8.05
N ALA A 103 -6.31 -6.35 -8.59
CA ALA A 103 -6.94 -7.57 -8.10
C ALA A 103 -6.10 -8.81 -8.37
N SER A 104 -5.15 -8.73 -9.29
CA SER A 104 -4.27 -9.86 -9.59
C SER A 104 -3.11 -9.98 -8.61
N LEU A 105 -2.88 -8.98 -7.79
CA LEU A 105 -1.77 -9.01 -6.85
C LEU A 105 -2.11 -9.90 -5.64
N PRO A 106 -1.09 -10.54 -5.04
CA PRO A 106 -1.36 -11.43 -3.91
C PRO A 106 -1.96 -10.68 -2.73
N TRP A 107 -2.93 -11.31 -2.08
CA TRP A 107 -3.62 -10.78 -0.91
C TRP A 107 -4.48 -9.55 -1.20
N VAL A 108 -4.67 -9.18 -2.47
CA VAL A 108 -5.56 -8.08 -2.83
C VAL A 108 -6.90 -8.67 -3.27
N GLY A 109 -7.79 -8.88 -2.33
CA GLY A 109 -9.14 -9.37 -2.59
C GLY A 109 -10.09 -8.24 -2.96
N PRO A 110 -11.40 -8.55 -3.09
CA PRO A 110 -12.36 -7.55 -3.55
C PRO A 110 -12.42 -6.28 -2.70
N ALA A 111 -12.44 -6.42 -1.39
CA ALA A 111 -12.47 -5.24 -0.53
C ALA A 111 -11.16 -4.49 -0.57
N THR A 112 -10.06 -5.23 -0.54
CA THR A 112 -8.72 -4.64 -0.53
C THR A 112 -8.43 -3.91 -1.83
N LYS A 113 -8.88 -4.47 -2.97
CA LYS A 113 -8.59 -3.82 -4.25
C LYS A 113 -9.24 -2.45 -4.36
N HIS A 114 -10.46 -2.29 -3.85
CA HIS A 114 -11.13 -1.00 -3.90
C HIS A 114 -10.46 0.01 -2.98
N SER A 115 -10.08 -0.41 -1.79
CA SER A 115 -9.36 0.44 -0.86
C SER A 115 -8.02 0.88 -1.44
N LEU A 116 -7.31 -0.06 -2.05
CA LEU A 116 -6.01 0.23 -2.67
C LEU A 116 -6.18 1.14 -3.88
N ALA A 117 -7.19 0.89 -4.72
CA ALA A 117 -7.43 1.73 -5.88
C ALA A 117 -7.74 3.16 -5.47
N ARG A 118 -8.50 3.33 -4.39
CA ARG A 118 -8.78 4.68 -3.87
C ARG A 118 -7.50 5.34 -3.39
N GLN A 119 -6.66 4.60 -2.68
CA GLN A 119 -5.38 5.11 -2.21
C GLN A 119 -4.51 5.58 -3.37
N LEU A 120 -4.51 4.86 -4.48
CA LEU A 120 -3.70 5.19 -5.64
C LEU A 120 -4.35 6.22 -6.56
N GLY A 121 -5.58 6.62 -6.26
CA GLY A 121 -6.28 7.64 -7.03
C GLY A 121 -7.06 7.14 -8.23
N CYS A 122 -6.92 5.86 -8.59
CA CYS A 122 -7.58 5.38 -9.80
C CYS A 122 -9.06 5.07 -9.59
N LEU A 123 -9.47 4.79 -8.38
CA LEU A 123 -10.88 4.53 -8.11
C LEU A 123 -11.71 5.79 -8.27
N VAL A 124 -11.14 6.94 -7.91
CA VAL A 124 -11.83 8.21 -8.07
C VAL A 124 -12.12 8.47 -9.53
N GLU A 125 -11.14 8.24 -10.40
CA GLU A 125 -11.36 8.39 -11.83
C GLU A 125 -12.41 7.43 -12.34
N HIS A 126 -12.35 6.19 -11.87
CA HIS A 126 -13.30 5.18 -12.29
C HIS A 126 -14.72 5.54 -11.88
N GLU A 127 -14.91 5.98 -10.64
CA GLU A 127 -16.21 6.39 -10.16
C GLU A 127 -16.74 7.58 -10.95
N HIS A 128 -15.85 8.51 -11.25
CA HIS A 128 -16.23 9.69 -12.00
C HIS A 128 -16.75 9.31 -13.39
N ARG A 129 -16.06 8.40 -14.07
CA ARG A 129 -16.49 7.93 -15.36
C ARG A 129 -17.83 7.20 -15.29
N ALA A 130 -18.04 6.44 -14.23
CA ALA A 130 -19.30 5.73 -14.08
C ALA A 130 -20.47 6.68 -13.92
N VAL A 131 -20.23 7.82 -13.31
CA VAL A 131 -21.27 8.84 -13.13
C VAL A 131 -21.55 9.57 -14.42
N ALA A 132 -20.53 9.80 -15.19
CA ALA A 132 -20.68 10.52 -16.44
C ALA A 132 -21.37 9.67 -17.48
#